data_b13e13c51b35ee8099078a8b8b3ace03
#
_entry.id   b13e13c51b35ee8099078a8b8b3ace03
#
_cell.length_a   1.000
_cell.length_b   1.000
_cell.length_c   1.000
_cell.angle_alpha   90.00
_cell.angle_beta   90.00
_cell.angle_gamma   90.00
#
_symmetry.space_group_name_H-M   'P 1'
#
loop_
_entity.id
_entity.type
_entity.pdbx_description
1 polymer ?
#
loop_
_entity_poly.entity_id
_entity_poly.type
_entity_poly.pdbx_seq_one_letter_code
_entity_poly.pdbx_strand_id
1 'polypeptide(L)'
;SMHPREAFKQAALAEVQRHVQRLRNELTYEAAKALPEADGSDVVVEGREVALTIFRQAGLPMLGDGILVTVQISRRALGGMVSFHTERGLVFEPIGAPRDATEQELLDSGG
;
A
#
# COMPACT_ATOMS: atom_id res chain seq x y z
N SER A 1 -16.26 7.75 23.11
CA SER A 1 -15.38 8.40 22.15
C SER A 1 -14.16 7.53 21.86
N MET A 2 -13.59 7.70 20.67
CA MET A 2 -12.49 6.89 20.21
C MET A 2 -11.17 7.39 20.79
N HIS A 3 -10.31 6.47 21.21
CA HIS A 3 -8.97 6.82 21.66
C HIS A 3 -8.18 7.45 20.47
N PRO A 4 -7.38 8.51 20.70
CA PRO A 4 -6.63 9.16 19.62
C PRO A 4 -5.76 8.21 18.78
N ARG A 5 -5.19 7.17 19.39
CA ARG A 5 -4.40 6.18 18.69
C ARG A 5 -5.24 5.37 17.70
N GLU A 6 -6.44 4.98 18.10
CA GLU A 6 -7.38 4.28 17.22
C GLU A 6 -7.89 5.19 16.11
N ALA A 7 -8.17 6.45 16.42
CA ALA A 7 -8.56 7.43 15.42
C ALA A 7 -7.47 7.60 14.36
N PHE A 8 -6.21 7.66 14.77
CA PHE A 8 -5.08 7.75 13.84
C PHE A 8 -4.99 6.50 12.96
N LYS A 9 -5.08 5.32 13.56
CA LYS A 9 -5.02 4.06 12.79
C LYS A 9 -6.13 3.97 11.76
N GLN A 10 -7.35 4.34 12.14
CA GLN A 10 -8.49 4.29 11.22
C GLN A 10 -8.32 5.32 10.10
N ALA A 11 -7.86 6.52 10.42
CA ALA A 11 -7.62 7.55 9.42
C ALA A 11 -6.50 7.14 8.45
N ALA A 12 -5.44 6.52 8.96
CA ALA A 12 -4.35 6.03 8.13
C ALA A 12 -4.85 4.93 7.18
N LEU A 13 -5.65 3.99 7.67
CA LEU A 13 -6.22 2.95 6.83
C LEU A 13 -7.15 3.53 5.77
N ALA A 14 -7.98 4.50 6.14
CA ALA A 14 -8.87 5.16 5.18
C ALA A 14 -8.06 5.86 4.07
N GLU A 15 -6.95 6.49 4.43
CA GLU A 15 -6.05 7.12 3.46
C GLU A 15 -5.43 6.09 2.51
N VAL A 16 -4.96 4.95 3.04
CA VAL A 16 -4.46 3.84 2.22
C VAL A 16 -5.54 3.35 1.26
N GLN A 17 -6.75 3.10 1.77
CA GLN A 17 -7.86 2.60 0.96
C GLN A 17 -8.25 3.58 -0.15
N ARG A 18 -8.19 4.88 0.13
CA ARG A 18 -8.47 5.92 -0.88
C ARG A 18 -7.45 5.85 -2.02
N HIS A 19 -6.17 5.68 -1.71
CA HIS A 19 -5.14 5.53 -2.73
C HIS A 19 -5.27 4.23 -3.50
N VAL A 20 -5.59 3.13 -2.82
CA VAL A 20 -5.85 1.84 -3.48
C VAL A 20 -7.01 1.97 -4.47
N GLN A 21 -8.09 2.63 -4.07
CA GLN A 21 -9.25 2.80 -4.96
C GLN A 21 -8.90 3.67 -6.18
N ARG A 22 -8.09 4.71 -5.97
CA ARG A 22 -7.61 5.54 -7.08
C ARG A 22 -6.78 4.71 -8.06
N LEU A 23 -5.84 3.91 -7.56
CA LEU A 23 -5.02 3.05 -8.41
C LEU A 23 -5.86 2.00 -9.14
N ARG A 24 -6.86 1.42 -8.45
CA ARG A 24 -7.78 0.47 -9.08
C ARG A 24 -8.49 1.08 -10.28
N ASN A 25 -8.89 2.33 -10.17
CA ASN A 25 -9.65 3.02 -11.22
C ASN A 25 -8.78 3.55 -12.36
N GLU A 26 -7.54 3.89 -12.08
CA GLU A 26 -6.68 4.62 -13.01
C GLU A 26 -5.56 3.78 -13.63
N LEU A 27 -5.10 2.74 -12.94
CA LEU A 27 -3.90 2.01 -13.34
C LEU A 27 -4.25 0.79 -14.19
N THR A 28 -3.56 0.63 -15.31
CA THR A 28 -3.65 -0.57 -16.15
C THR A 28 -2.54 -1.55 -15.74
N TYR A 29 -2.63 -2.80 -16.21
CA TYR A 29 -1.57 -3.79 -15.99
C TYR A 29 -0.22 -3.27 -16.52
N GLU A 30 -0.18 -2.72 -17.74
CA GLU A 30 1.07 -2.19 -18.32
C GLU A 30 1.63 -1.03 -17.52
N ALA A 31 0.76 -0.15 -17.03
CA ALA A 31 1.19 0.96 -16.18
C ALA A 31 1.69 0.46 -14.82
N ALA A 32 1.06 -0.57 -14.26
CA ALA A 32 1.52 -1.19 -13.01
C ALA A 32 2.92 -1.78 -13.17
N LYS A 33 3.18 -2.46 -14.29
CA LYS A 33 4.52 -3.01 -14.60
C LYS A 33 5.59 -1.92 -14.67
N ALA A 34 5.21 -0.74 -15.10
CA ALA A 34 6.13 0.37 -15.33
C ALA A 34 6.35 1.25 -14.09
N LEU A 35 5.64 1.00 -13.00
CA LEU A 35 5.85 1.76 -11.77
C LEU A 35 7.27 1.54 -11.23
N PRO A 36 7.84 2.54 -10.54
CA PRO A 36 9.08 2.31 -9.79
C PRO A 36 8.86 1.25 -8.71
N GLU A 37 9.93 0.58 -8.30
CA GLU A 37 9.85 -0.43 -7.25
C GLU A 37 9.33 0.14 -5.94
N ALA A 38 9.68 1.40 -5.65
CA ALA A 38 9.16 2.12 -4.49
C ALA A 38 9.08 3.59 -4.83
N ASP A 39 7.97 4.21 -4.42
CA ASP A 39 7.75 5.63 -4.62
C ASP A 39 7.13 6.19 -3.34
N GLY A 40 7.90 6.99 -2.61
CA GLY A 40 7.51 7.53 -1.33
C GLY A 40 7.22 9.01 -1.37
N SER A 41 6.28 9.43 -0.53
CA SER A 41 5.95 10.84 -0.33
C SER A 41 5.51 11.05 1.12
N ASP A 42 5.49 12.31 1.54
CA ASP A 42 5.01 12.66 2.87
C ASP A 42 3.56 13.12 2.77
N VAL A 43 2.73 12.64 3.69
CA VAL A 43 1.33 13.03 3.79
C VAL A 43 1.00 13.32 5.24
N VAL A 44 -0.10 14.02 5.47
CA VAL A 44 -0.56 14.35 6.81
C VAL A 44 -1.81 13.55 7.11
N VAL A 45 -1.79 12.81 8.23
CA VAL A 45 -2.92 12.03 8.72
C VAL A 45 -3.16 12.42 10.17
N GLU A 46 -4.36 12.91 10.46
CA GLU A 46 -4.72 13.39 11.81
C GLU A 46 -3.68 14.36 12.36
N GLY A 47 -3.26 15.33 11.52
CA GLY A 47 -2.29 16.35 11.93
C GLY A 47 -0.85 15.85 12.05
N ARG A 48 -0.58 14.61 11.73
CA ARG A 48 0.77 14.02 11.84
C ARG A 48 1.33 13.73 10.47
N GLU A 49 2.59 14.07 10.29
CA GLU A 49 3.31 13.75 9.06
C GLU A 49 3.73 12.29 9.07
N VAL A 50 3.39 11.58 8.00
CA VAL A 50 3.70 10.16 7.84
C VAL A 50 4.23 9.91 6.42
N ALA A 51 4.90 8.79 6.22
CA ALA A 51 5.37 8.38 4.91
C ALA A 51 4.29 7.55 4.22
N LEU A 52 3.96 7.88 2.98
CA LEU A 52 3.13 7.05 2.12
C LEU A 52 4.02 6.51 1.01
N THR A 53 4.06 5.19 0.87
CA THR A 53 4.90 4.54 -0.12
C THR A 53 4.07 3.60 -0.96
N ILE A 54 4.28 3.66 -2.27
CA ILE A 54 3.68 2.73 -3.21
C ILE A 54 4.79 1.80 -3.67
N PHE A 55 4.63 0.51 -3.43
CA PHE A 55 5.59 -0.52 -3.82
C PHE A 55 5.04 -1.31 -4.99
N ARG A 56 5.92 -1.66 -5.92
CA ARG A 56 5.62 -2.58 -7.02
C ARG A 56 6.50 -3.81 -6.88
N GLN A 57 5.90 -4.99 -6.96
CA GLN A 57 6.63 -6.26 -6.96
C GLN A 57 6.15 -7.13 -8.12
N ALA A 58 7.11 -7.65 -8.87
CA ALA A 58 6.90 -8.60 -9.96
C ALA A 58 7.70 -9.86 -9.69
N GLY A 59 7.38 -10.93 -10.37
CA GLY A 59 8.14 -12.18 -10.25
C GLY A 59 7.89 -12.93 -8.96
N LEU A 60 6.82 -12.62 -8.25
CA LEU A 60 6.43 -13.37 -7.05
C LEU A 60 5.87 -14.73 -7.49
N PRO A 61 6.41 -15.85 -6.99
CA PRO A 61 6.01 -17.19 -7.47
C PRO A 61 4.52 -17.45 -7.39
N MET A 62 3.85 -16.98 -6.33
CA MET A 62 2.41 -17.22 -6.15
C MET A 62 1.53 -16.39 -7.08
N LEU A 63 2.08 -15.40 -7.77
CA LEU A 63 1.31 -14.51 -8.64
C LEU A 63 1.59 -14.71 -10.13
N GLY A 64 2.58 -15.55 -10.50
CA GLY A 64 2.94 -15.75 -11.91
C GLY A 64 3.31 -14.42 -12.57
N ASP A 65 2.57 -14.03 -13.61
CA ASP A 65 2.79 -12.76 -14.31
C ASP A 65 2.10 -11.58 -13.61
N GLY A 66 1.43 -11.81 -12.49
CA GLY A 66 0.76 -10.76 -11.72
C GLY A 66 1.72 -9.77 -11.10
N ILE A 67 1.28 -8.53 -11.00
CA ILE A 67 2.03 -7.44 -10.38
C ILE A 67 1.33 -7.06 -9.08
N LEU A 68 2.06 -7.13 -7.97
CA LEU A 68 1.54 -6.66 -6.68
C LEU A 68 1.91 -5.20 -6.49
N VAL A 69 0.89 -4.37 -6.31
CA VAL A 69 1.07 -2.95 -5.99
C VAL A 69 0.54 -2.73 -4.58
N THR A 70 1.42 -2.33 -3.68
CA THR A 70 1.10 -2.14 -2.27
C THR A 70 1.17 -0.66 -1.91
N VAL A 71 0.14 -0.17 -1.25
CA VAL A 71 0.12 1.18 -0.67
C VAL A 71 0.31 1.04 0.83
N GLN A 72 1.34 1.68 1.35
CA GLN A 72 1.69 1.60 2.77
C GLN A 72 1.81 2.99 3.36
N ILE A 73 1.22 3.18 4.54
CA ILE A 73 1.50 4.34 5.37
C ILE A 73 2.32 3.85 6.55
N SER A 74 3.44 4.51 6.81
CA SER A 74 4.30 4.19 7.93
C SER A 74 4.65 5.46 8.70
N ARG A 75 4.83 5.31 10.00
CA ARG A 75 5.27 6.37 10.90
C ARG A 75 6.50 5.87 11.64
N ARG A 76 7.53 6.69 11.66
CA ARG A 76 8.76 6.35 12.37
C ARG A 76 8.78 7.03 13.74
N ALA A 77 9.21 6.26 14.74
CA ALA A 77 9.51 6.79 16.06
C ALA A 77 10.92 7.41 16.08
N LEU A 78 11.28 8.02 17.18
CA LEU A 78 12.64 8.51 17.41
C LEU A 78 13.64 7.35 17.22
N GLY A 79 14.77 7.65 16.58
CA GLY A 79 15.76 6.63 16.26
C GLY A 79 15.54 5.92 14.94
N GLY A 80 14.51 6.31 14.19
CA GLY A 80 14.26 5.77 12.84
C GLY A 80 13.53 4.43 12.80
N MET A 81 13.14 3.88 13.95
CA MET A 81 12.37 2.64 14.00
C MET A 81 10.93 2.88 13.55
N VAL A 82 10.36 1.92 12.81
CA VAL A 82 8.96 1.98 12.42
C VAL A 82 8.09 1.71 13.64
N SER A 83 7.27 2.70 14.04
CA SER A 83 6.37 2.58 15.20
C SER A 83 4.97 2.14 14.78
N PHE A 84 4.64 2.26 13.53
CA PHE A 84 3.31 1.94 12.99
C PHE A 84 3.41 1.77 11.48
N HIS A 85 2.69 0.79 10.96
CA HIS A 85 2.42 0.76 9.52
C HIS A 85 1.07 0.12 9.25
N THR A 86 0.45 0.51 8.15
CA THR A 86 -0.75 -0.12 7.62
C THR A 86 -0.62 -0.18 6.10
N GLU A 87 -1.14 -1.25 5.50
CA GLU A 87 -1.01 -1.44 4.07
C GLU A 87 -2.19 -2.20 3.49
N ARG A 88 -2.43 -1.97 2.21
CA ARG A 88 -3.35 -2.73 1.37
C ARG A 88 -2.73 -2.83 -0.01
N GLY A 89 -3.13 -3.82 -0.77
CA GLY A 89 -2.56 -4.03 -2.08
C GLY A 89 -3.57 -4.46 -3.13
N LEU A 90 -3.15 -4.32 -4.38
CA LEU A 90 -3.88 -4.78 -5.55
C LEU A 90 -2.98 -5.72 -6.33
N VAL A 91 -3.59 -6.75 -6.92
CA VAL A 91 -2.91 -7.61 -7.88
C VAL A 91 -3.43 -7.27 -9.26
N PHE A 92 -2.51 -6.85 -10.14
CA PHE A 92 -2.81 -6.59 -11.55
C PHE A 92 -2.36 -7.79 -12.37
N GLU A 93 -3.26 -8.31 -13.18
CA GLU A 93 -2.98 -9.44 -14.06
C GLU A 93 -3.09 -9.01 -15.52
N PRO A 94 -2.45 -9.74 -16.47
CA PRO A 94 -2.50 -9.36 -17.87
C PRO A 94 -3.92 -9.24 -18.44
N ILE A 95 -4.85 -10.03 -17.89
CA ILE A 95 -6.25 -10.05 -18.33
C ILE A 95 -7.13 -9.89 -17.10
N GLY A 96 -8.15 -9.03 -17.23
CA GLY A 96 -9.15 -8.82 -16.19
C GLY A 96 -8.86 -7.59 -15.33
N ALA A 97 -9.83 -7.25 -14.51
CA ALA A 97 -9.71 -6.13 -13.59
C ALA A 97 -8.77 -6.48 -12.42
N PRO A 98 -8.08 -5.50 -11.84
CA PRO A 98 -7.28 -5.75 -10.65
C PRO A 98 -8.17 -6.19 -9.49
N ARG A 99 -7.61 -7.04 -8.63
CA ARG A 99 -8.28 -7.52 -7.43
C ARG A 99 -7.50 -7.11 -6.19
N ASP A 100 -8.18 -7.14 -5.05
CA ASP A 100 -7.50 -6.90 -3.78
C ASP A 100 -6.50 -8.03 -3.50
N ALA A 101 -5.31 -7.64 -3.01
CA ALA A 101 -4.36 -8.60 -2.50
C ALA A 101 -4.86 -9.17 -1.17
N THR A 102 -4.62 -10.46 -0.94
CA THR A 102 -4.95 -11.09 0.33
C THR A 102 -3.88 -10.76 1.37
N GLU A 103 -4.22 -10.94 2.65
CA GLU A 103 -3.24 -10.78 3.73
C GLU A 103 -2.05 -11.71 3.53
N GLN A 104 -2.28 -12.93 3.08
CA GLN A 104 -1.21 -13.89 2.85
C GLN A 104 -0.27 -13.43 1.74
N GLU A 105 -0.82 -12.86 0.67
CA GLU A 105 0.00 -12.31 -0.42
C GLU A 105 0.87 -11.15 0.07
N LEU A 106 0.31 -10.27 0.90
CA LEU A 106 1.06 -9.17 1.47
C LEU A 106 2.17 -9.67 2.40
N LEU A 107 1.90 -10.67 3.22
CA LEU A 107 2.90 -11.29 4.10
C LEU A 107 3.99 -11.99 3.30
N ASP A 108 3.62 -12.77 2.29
CA ASP A 108 4.58 -13.54 1.48
C ASP A 108 5.45 -12.62 0.61
N SER A 109 5.02 -11.39 0.37
CA SER A 109 5.81 -10.42 -0.38
C SER A 109 6.92 -9.78 0.46
N GLY A 110 7.05 -10.17 1.72
CA GLY A 110 8.06 -9.63 2.62
C GLY A 110 7.66 -8.34 3.30
N GLY A 111 6.36 -8.02 3.19
CA GLY A 111 5.82 -6.80 3.82
C GLY A 111 5.68 -6.89 5.33
#